data_e76fbc5232182ebc8bae57851647c5ec
#
_entry.id   e76fbc5232182ebc8bae57851647c5ec
#
_cell.length_a   1.000
_cell.length_b   1.000
_cell.length_c   1.000
_cell.angle_alpha   90.00
_cell.angle_beta   90.00
_cell.angle_gamma   90.00
#
_symmetry.space_group_name_H-M   'P 1'
#
loop_
_entity.id
_entity.type
_entity.pdbx_description
1 polymer ?
#
loop_
_entity_poly.entity_id
_entity_poly.type
_entity_poly.pdbx_seq_one_letter_code
_entity_poly.pdbx_strand_id
1 'polypeptide(L)'
;MNRERYLQEIDAVNAAGKYHPTWESLSTHPVPDWYREKRLGIFLHWGVFSVPAYHDWYARNMYIKGSPEYEYHCQHYGQPKDFGFKDFIPQFKMEAFDPQAWVKLFREAGADYIVPVAEHHDGFQNYRSELSHWNAAEMGPHRDIMGDLLVEAERAGMTLGASSHRVEHWWFLGHGQEFDSDIKQPMHLGDYAWPAMPERENQDLFSEPMPTDEFLTDWLLRLSLIHISEPTRLGMIS
;
A
#
# COMPACT_ATOMS: atom_id res chain seq x y z
N MET A 1 -19.45 -0.26 7.12
CA MET A 1 -18.64 -1.36 6.55
C MET A 1 -18.89 -2.65 7.32
N ASN A 2 -19.09 -3.77 6.64
CA ASN A 2 -19.31 -5.06 7.31
C ASN A 2 -18.03 -5.93 7.21
N ARG A 3 -17.03 -5.63 8.08
CA ARG A 3 -15.77 -6.39 8.16
C ARG A 3 -16.00 -7.88 8.41
N GLU A 4 -17.01 -8.22 9.21
CA GLU A 4 -17.38 -9.60 9.52
C GLU A 4 -17.83 -10.36 8.26
N ARG A 5 -18.60 -9.74 7.38
CA ARG A 5 -19.00 -10.35 6.10
C ARG A 5 -17.76 -10.66 5.24
N TYR A 6 -16.82 -9.74 5.14
CA TYR A 6 -15.60 -9.97 4.36
C TYR A 6 -14.73 -11.07 4.95
N LEU A 7 -14.62 -11.15 6.28
CA LEU A 7 -13.91 -12.26 6.92
C LEU A 7 -14.58 -13.61 6.60
N GLN A 8 -15.91 -13.68 6.65
CA GLN A 8 -16.65 -14.89 6.27
C GLN A 8 -16.42 -15.28 4.79
N GLU A 9 -16.39 -14.30 3.87
CA GLU A 9 -16.05 -14.53 2.47
C GLU A 9 -14.62 -15.07 2.31
N ILE A 10 -13.66 -14.49 3.01
CA ILE A 10 -12.25 -14.93 3.00
C ILE A 10 -12.14 -16.36 3.54
N ASP A 11 -12.79 -16.65 4.66
CA ASP A 11 -12.79 -17.98 5.26
C ASP A 11 -13.42 -19.02 4.33
N ALA A 12 -14.51 -18.67 3.65
CA ALA A 12 -15.15 -19.54 2.68
C ALA A 12 -14.25 -19.85 1.47
N VAL A 13 -13.55 -18.82 0.94
CA VAL A 13 -12.62 -18.99 -0.17
C VAL A 13 -11.41 -19.83 0.27
N ASN A 14 -10.86 -19.58 1.44
CA ASN A 14 -9.72 -20.34 1.98
C ASN A 14 -10.11 -21.80 2.23
N ALA A 15 -11.30 -22.07 2.77
CA ALA A 15 -11.77 -23.42 3.03
C ALA A 15 -12.01 -24.23 1.75
N ALA A 16 -12.45 -23.57 0.67
CA ALA A 16 -12.66 -24.17 -0.63
C ALA A 16 -11.37 -24.24 -1.48
N GLY A 17 -10.33 -23.53 -1.06
CA GLY A 17 -9.08 -23.38 -1.78
C GLY A 17 -8.24 -24.66 -1.80
N LYS A 18 -7.36 -24.73 -2.80
CA LYS A 18 -6.44 -25.87 -2.97
C LYS A 18 -5.34 -25.89 -1.88
N TYR A 19 -4.96 -24.72 -1.37
CA TYR A 19 -3.86 -24.57 -0.44
C TYR A 19 -4.35 -24.36 0.98
N HIS A 20 -3.63 -24.93 1.93
CA HIS A 20 -3.90 -24.82 3.36
C HIS A 20 -2.80 -23.99 4.05
N PRO A 21 -3.04 -23.39 5.23
CA PRO A 21 -2.07 -22.53 5.91
C PRO A 21 -0.96 -23.34 6.60
N THR A 22 -0.30 -24.19 5.84
CA THR A 22 0.85 -25.01 6.28
C THR A 22 1.95 -24.89 5.24
N TRP A 23 3.21 -24.87 5.66
CA TRP A 23 4.34 -24.82 4.75
C TRP A 23 4.37 -26.01 3.77
N GLU A 24 3.91 -27.19 4.21
CA GLU A 24 3.78 -28.36 3.36
C GLU A 24 2.85 -28.10 2.18
N SER A 25 1.67 -27.54 2.45
CA SER A 25 0.70 -27.20 1.39
C SER A 25 1.19 -26.02 0.53
N LEU A 26 1.63 -24.92 1.14
CA LEU A 26 2.05 -23.71 0.43
C LEU A 26 3.26 -23.94 -0.47
N SER A 27 4.20 -24.81 -0.07
CA SER A 27 5.39 -25.15 -0.88
C SER A 27 5.05 -25.89 -2.17
N THR A 28 3.84 -26.42 -2.29
CA THR A 28 3.38 -27.09 -3.53
C THR A 28 2.87 -26.09 -4.58
N HIS A 29 2.77 -24.78 -4.25
CA HIS A 29 2.35 -23.76 -5.20
C HIS A 29 3.39 -23.61 -6.31
N PRO A 30 3.04 -23.85 -7.58
CA PRO A 30 3.99 -23.70 -8.67
C PRO A 30 4.23 -22.24 -8.99
N VAL A 31 5.41 -21.92 -9.49
CA VAL A 31 5.63 -20.63 -10.16
C VAL A 31 4.79 -20.61 -11.43
N PRO A 32 3.89 -19.63 -11.62
CA PRO A 32 3.00 -19.57 -12.78
C PRO A 32 3.78 -19.51 -14.10
N ASP A 33 3.27 -20.19 -15.15
CA ASP A 33 3.93 -20.23 -16.44
C ASP A 33 4.06 -18.83 -17.04
N TRP A 34 3.03 -17.98 -16.91
CA TRP A 34 3.09 -16.62 -17.39
C TRP A 34 4.29 -15.83 -16.82
N TYR A 35 4.65 -16.05 -15.53
CA TYR A 35 5.78 -15.39 -14.89
C TYR A 35 7.13 -15.90 -15.42
N ARG A 36 7.19 -17.19 -15.79
CA ARG A 36 8.39 -17.77 -16.40
C ARG A 36 8.60 -17.31 -17.84
N GLU A 37 7.51 -17.06 -18.56
CA GLU A 37 7.52 -16.64 -19.95
C GLU A 37 7.78 -15.13 -20.12
N LYS A 38 7.22 -14.32 -19.21
CA LYS A 38 7.36 -12.86 -19.18
C LYS A 38 8.65 -12.46 -18.48
N ARG A 39 9.51 -11.71 -19.18
CA ARG A 39 10.88 -11.44 -18.72
C ARG A 39 11.09 -10.03 -18.17
N LEU A 40 10.29 -9.04 -18.59
CA LEU A 40 10.42 -7.67 -18.19
C LEU A 40 9.13 -7.17 -17.56
N GLY A 41 9.23 -6.72 -16.31
CA GLY A 41 8.16 -6.04 -15.61
C GLY A 41 8.57 -4.64 -15.19
N ILE A 42 7.60 -3.74 -15.07
CA ILE A 42 7.79 -2.40 -14.54
C ILE A 42 7.20 -2.36 -13.14
N PHE A 43 8.03 -2.06 -12.14
CA PHE A 43 7.59 -1.77 -10.79
C PHE A 43 7.40 -0.25 -10.65
N LEU A 44 6.18 0.19 -10.32
CA LEU A 44 5.87 1.60 -10.11
C LEU A 44 5.83 1.91 -8.63
N HIS A 45 6.89 2.55 -8.14
CA HIS A 45 6.98 3.04 -6.77
C HIS A 45 6.52 4.50 -6.73
N TRP A 46 5.22 4.73 -6.50
CA TRP A 46 4.59 6.03 -6.60
C TRP A 46 3.43 6.15 -5.62
N GLY A 47 3.32 7.29 -4.95
CA GLY A 47 2.31 7.56 -3.93
C GLY A 47 2.45 8.97 -3.34
N VAL A 48 1.83 9.21 -2.18
CA VAL A 48 1.84 10.52 -1.50
C VAL A 48 3.26 11.01 -1.21
N PHE A 49 4.22 10.12 -0.95
CA PHE A 49 5.63 10.47 -0.75
C PHE A 49 6.29 11.15 -1.97
N SER A 50 5.67 11.04 -3.14
CA SER A 50 6.13 11.76 -4.35
C SER A 50 5.81 13.26 -4.31
N VAL A 51 4.96 13.72 -3.39
CA VAL A 51 4.65 15.15 -3.23
C VAL A 51 5.85 15.92 -2.67
N PRO A 52 6.43 15.55 -1.51
CA PRO A 52 7.67 16.17 -1.05
C PRO A 52 8.87 15.81 -1.93
N ALA A 53 8.82 14.68 -2.67
CA ALA A 53 9.82 14.23 -3.64
C ALA A 53 11.25 14.21 -3.08
N TYR A 54 11.41 13.86 -1.81
CA TYR A 54 12.70 13.89 -1.14
C TYR A 54 13.28 12.50 -0.89
N HIS A 55 12.53 11.52 -0.47
CA HIS A 55 12.86 10.08 -0.42
C HIS A 55 11.56 9.28 -0.33
N ASP A 56 11.58 8.00 -0.67
CA ASP A 56 10.39 7.14 -0.61
C ASP A 56 9.96 6.81 0.83
N TRP A 57 10.90 6.74 1.77
CA TRP A 57 10.64 6.58 3.20
C TRP A 57 10.45 7.91 3.94
N TYR A 58 10.18 8.97 3.22
CA TYR A 58 9.96 10.30 3.79
C TYR A 58 8.93 10.31 4.91
N ALA A 59 7.82 9.58 4.75
CA ALA A 59 6.75 9.50 5.75
C ALA A 59 7.22 8.99 7.12
N ARG A 60 8.21 8.09 7.15
CA ARG A 60 8.83 7.63 8.40
C ARG A 60 9.86 8.65 8.89
N ASN A 61 10.78 9.00 8.00
CA ASN A 61 11.98 9.71 8.40
C ASN A 61 11.71 11.16 8.81
N MET A 62 10.63 11.79 8.29
CA MET A 62 10.22 13.12 8.75
C MET A 62 9.82 13.17 10.22
N TYR A 63 9.57 12.00 10.86
CA TYR A 63 9.30 11.90 12.29
C TYR A 63 10.53 11.50 13.12
N ILE A 64 11.71 11.37 12.53
CA ILE A 64 12.95 11.07 13.25
C ILE A 64 13.75 12.35 13.41
N LYS A 65 13.75 12.92 14.62
CA LYS A 65 14.51 14.17 14.89
C LYS A 65 15.99 14.02 14.55
N GLY A 66 16.49 14.98 13.75
CA GLY A 66 17.88 14.99 13.30
C GLY A 66 18.13 14.18 12.02
N SER A 67 17.14 13.53 11.45
CA SER A 67 17.26 12.96 10.10
C SER A 67 17.27 14.08 9.05
N PRO A 68 17.86 13.84 7.87
CA PRO A 68 17.79 14.79 6.76
C PRO A 68 16.35 15.14 6.36
N GLU A 69 15.44 14.17 6.40
CA GLU A 69 14.03 14.35 6.06
C GLU A 69 13.30 15.21 7.09
N TYR A 70 13.59 15.03 8.40
CA TYR A 70 13.03 15.87 9.45
C TYR A 70 13.48 17.34 9.29
N GLU A 71 14.76 17.58 9.08
CA GLU A 71 15.30 18.93 8.89
C GLU A 71 14.74 19.58 7.62
N TYR A 72 14.68 18.82 6.52
CA TYR A 72 14.05 19.28 5.27
C TYR A 72 12.57 19.61 5.49
N HIS A 73 11.85 18.76 6.21
CA HIS A 73 10.43 18.96 6.51
C HIS A 73 10.22 20.24 7.33
N CYS A 74 10.97 20.40 8.42
CA CYS A 74 10.87 21.60 9.27
C CYS A 74 11.18 22.89 8.50
N GLN A 75 12.12 22.83 7.57
CA GLN A 75 12.52 24.00 6.77
C GLN A 75 11.45 24.40 5.73
N HIS A 76 10.78 23.41 5.10
CA HIS A 76 9.92 23.66 3.94
C HIS A 76 8.43 23.66 4.28
N TYR A 77 8.00 22.90 5.30
CA TYR A 77 6.60 22.67 5.63
C TYR A 77 6.23 23.03 7.07
N GLY A 78 7.22 23.24 7.94
CA GLY A 78 7.00 23.53 9.35
C GLY A 78 7.16 22.29 10.24
N GLN A 79 6.75 22.41 11.50
CA GLN A 79 6.88 21.31 12.46
C GLN A 79 5.87 20.19 12.17
N PRO A 80 6.23 18.90 12.39
CA PRO A 80 5.31 17.78 12.17
C PRO A 80 4.01 17.82 12.98
N LYS A 81 3.93 18.63 14.03
CA LYS A 81 2.69 18.88 14.77
C LYS A 81 1.69 19.80 14.06
N ASP A 82 2.20 20.67 13.18
CA ASP A 82 1.43 21.69 12.45
C ASP A 82 1.13 21.23 11.02
N PHE A 83 2.03 20.42 10.45
CA PHE A 83 1.91 19.82 9.13
C PHE A 83 2.51 18.42 9.17
N GLY A 84 1.67 17.39 9.23
CA GLY A 84 2.07 15.98 9.24
C GLY A 84 2.09 15.37 7.85
N PHE A 85 2.47 14.10 7.74
CA PHE A 85 2.56 13.44 6.44
C PHE A 85 1.20 13.37 5.71
N LYS A 86 0.10 13.12 6.42
CA LYS A 86 -1.25 13.10 5.83
C LYS A 86 -1.66 14.42 5.16
N ASP A 87 -1.03 15.54 5.55
CA ASP A 87 -1.35 16.87 5.02
C ASP A 87 -0.80 17.07 3.60
N PHE A 88 0.04 16.15 3.11
CA PHE A 88 0.42 16.06 1.70
C PHE A 88 -0.67 15.45 0.81
N ILE A 89 -1.61 14.69 1.35
CA ILE A 89 -2.64 14.00 0.55
C ILE A 89 -3.41 14.96 -0.37
N PRO A 90 -3.89 16.14 0.08
CA PRO A 90 -4.57 17.09 -0.80
C PRO A 90 -3.71 17.65 -1.94
N GLN A 91 -2.37 17.55 -1.82
CA GLN A 91 -1.42 18.01 -2.83
C GLN A 91 -1.07 16.91 -3.83
N PHE A 92 -1.39 15.65 -3.54
CA PHE A 92 -1.24 14.52 -4.45
C PHE A 92 -2.35 14.53 -5.51
N LYS A 93 -2.26 15.43 -6.49
CA LYS A 93 -3.33 15.70 -7.47
C LYS A 93 -3.23 14.90 -8.76
N MET A 94 -2.02 14.43 -9.10
CA MET A 94 -1.78 13.60 -10.28
C MET A 94 -2.18 14.25 -11.61
N GLU A 95 -1.98 15.55 -11.76
CA GLU A 95 -2.45 16.33 -12.92
C GLU A 95 -1.91 15.84 -14.27
N ALA A 96 -0.70 15.25 -14.26
CA ALA A 96 -0.06 14.69 -15.44
C ALA A 96 -0.23 13.17 -15.58
N PHE A 97 -1.06 12.52 -14.76
CA PHE A 97 -1.26 11.08 -14.83
C PHE A 97 -2.16 10.70 -15.99
N ASP A 98 -1.57 10.07 -16.98
CA ASP A 98 -2.22 9.48 -18.15
C ASP A 98 -1.91 7.99 -18.19
N PRO A 99 -2.82 7.12 -17.68
CA PRO A 99 -2.58 5.68 -17.61
C PRO A 99 -2.40 5.04 -18.99
N GLN A 100 -3.08 5.57 -20.02
CA GLN A 100 -2.95 5.09 -21.39
C GLN A 100 -1.54 5.37 -21.94
N ALA A 101 -1.05 6.59 -21.76
CA ALA A 101 0.29 6.98 -22.19
C ALA A 101 1.36 6.20 -21.44
N TRP A 102 1.18 5.96 -20.13
CA TRP A 102 2.12 5.19 -19.33
C TRP A 102 2.20 3.73 -19.78
N VAL A 103 1.05 3.07 -19.87
CA VAL A 103 0.99 1.65 -20.30
C VAL A 103 1.55 1.48 -21.71
N LYS A 104 1.24 2.41 -22.62
CA LYS A 104 1.81 2.42 -23.97
C LYS A 104 3.34 2.51 -23.93
N LEU A 105 3.89 3.45 -23.13
CA LEU A 105 5.35 3.59 -22.98
C LEU A 105 6.00 2.32 -22.43
N PHE A 106 5.40 1.70 -21.42
CA PHE A 106 5.92 0.45 -20.84
C PHE A 106 5.90 -0.69 -21.85
N ARG A 107 4.83 -0.79 -22.63
CA ARG A 107 4.73 -1.79 -23.69
C ARG A 107 5.75 -1.58 -24.80
N GLU A 108 5.97 -0.34 -25.22
CA GLU A 108 7.00 0.03 -26.21
C GLU A 108 8.42 -0.24 -25.69
N ALA A 109 8.65 -0.12 -24.38
CA ALA A 109 9.90 -0.51 -23.73
C ALA A 109 10.10 -2.04 -23.63
N GLY A 110 9.10 -2.83 -24.02
CA GLY A 110 9.16 -4.29 -24.01
C GLY A 110 8.68 -4.95 -22.73
N ALA A 111 8.01 -4.20 -21.85
CA ALA A 111 7.44 -4.79 -20.64
C ALA A 111 6.20 -5.64 -20.94
N ASP A 112 6.08 -6.74 -20.21
CA ASP A 112 4.97 -7.70 -20.31
C ASP A 112 4.01 -7.59 -19.13
N TYR A 113 4.46 -7.01 -18.01
CA TYR A 113 3.64 -6.81 -16.83
C TYR A 113 4.04 -5.54 -16.08
N ILE A 114 3.11 -5.04 -15.25
CA ILE A 114 3.28 -3.84 -14.43
C ILE A 114 2.89 -4.20 -12.99
N VAL A 115 3.66 -3.74 -12.02
CA VAL A 115 3.35 -3.91 -10.59
C VAL A 115 3.38 -2.54 -9.91
N PRO A 116 2.27 -1.81 -9.88
CA PRO A 116 2.17 -0.57 -9.13
C PRO A 116 2.10 -0.84 -7.62
N VAL A 117 2.56 0.10 -6.82
CA VAL A 117 2.29 0.13 -5.38
C VAL A 117 0.83 0.46 -5.15
N ALA A 118 0.06 -0.52 -4.67
CA ALA A 118 -1.33 -0.35 -4.30
C ALA A 118 -1.46 0.40 -2.95
N GLU A 119 -0.61 0.07 -1.99
CA GLU A 119 -0.53 0.73 -0.69
C GLU A 119 0.93 0.70 -0.21
N HIS A 120 1.53 1.88 -0.01
CA HIS A 120 2.87 2.00 0.54
C HIS A 120 2.87 1.86 2.07
N HIS A 121 4.04 1.89 2.71
CA HIS A 121 4.19 1.81 4.17
C HIS A 121 3.43 2.93 4.91
N ASP A 122 3.21 4.08 4.27
CA ASP A 122 2.45 5.20 4.84
C ASP A 122 0.94 4.92 5.00
N GLY A 123 0.42 3.85 4.36
CA GLY A 123 -0.97 3.39 4.53
C GLY A 123 -1.99 4.08 3.62
N PHE A 124 -1.57 4.96 2.70
CA PHE A 124 -2.46 5.55 1.70
C PHE A 124 -2.70 4.57 0.55
N GLN A 125 -3.97 4.29 0.26
CA GLN A 125 -4.37 3.33 -0.77
C GLN A 125 -4.51 4.01 -2.13
N ASN A 126 -3.78 3.55 -3.13
CA ASN A 126 -3.85 4.01 -4.51
C ASN A 126 -5.04 3.40 -5.30
N TYR A 127 -6.00 2.80 -4.60
CA TYR A 127 -7.19 2.17 -5.16
C TYR A 127 -8.42 2.53 -4.34
N ARG A 128 -9.60 2.38 -4.95
CA ARG A 128 -10.88 2.53 -4.25
C ARG A 128 -11.02 1.43 -3.20
N SER A 129 -11.32 1.82 -1.97
CA SER A 129 -11.49 0.89 -0.86
C SER A 129 -12.68 1.27 0.01
N GLU A 130 -13.43 0.25 0.45
CA GLU A 130 -14.47 0.42 1.47
C GLU A 130 -13.92 0.24 2.90
N LEU A 131 -12.66 -0.23 3.04
CA LEU A 131 -12.04 -0.49 4.35
C LEU A 131 -11.46 0.76 4.99
N SER A 132 -11.07 1.74 4.19
CA SER A 132 -10.45 2.97 4.66
C SER A 132 -10.81 4.12 3.73
N HIS A 133 -11.13 5.28 4.30
CA HIS A 133 -11.31 6.52 3.55
C HIS A 133 -9.98 7.16 3.10
N TRP A 134 -8.85 6.68 3.65
CA TRP A 134 -7.51 7.12 3.25
C TRP A 134 -7.11 6.48 1.91
N ASN A 135 -7.82 6.85 0.85
CA ASN A 135 -7.60 6.29 -0.48
C ASN A 135 -7.73 7.35 -1.58
N ALA A 136 -7.06 7.08 -2.71
CA ALA A 136 -6.97 7.99 -3.84
C ALA A 136 -8.30 8.26 -4.55
N ALA A 137 -9.32 7.40 -4.38
CA ALA A 137 -10.64 7.64 -4.95
C ALA A 137 -11.46 8.65 -4.14
N GLU A 138 -11.21 8.75 -2.82
CA GLU A 138 -11.93 9.66 -1.92
C GLU A 138 -11.14 10.94 -1.61
N MET A 139 -9.81 10.89 -1.71
CA MET A 139 -8.90 11.99 -1.34
C MET A 139 -7.87 12.26 -2.42
N GLY A 140 -7.23 13.43 -2.34
CA GLY A 140 -6.15 13.80 -3.25
C GLY A 140 -6.61 13.87 -4.70
N PRO A 141 -6.25 12.91 -5.56
CA PRO A 141 -6.59 12.93 -6.99
C PRO A 141 -8.05 12.62 -7.30
N HIS A 142 -8.81 12.06 -6.35
CA HIS A 142 -10.18 11.56 -6.55
C HIS A 142 -10.29 10.56 -7.72
N ARG A 143 -9.31 9.65 -7.82
CA ARG A 143 -9.23 8.62 -8.88
C ARG A 143 -8.83 7.28 -8.29
N ASP A 144 -9.34 6.21 -8.89
CA ASP A 144 -8.89 4.84 -8.64
C ASP A 144 -7.68 4.54 -9.53
N ILE A 145 -6.47 4.81 -9.03
CA ILE A 145 -5.23 4.71 -9.79
C ILE A 145 -4.99 3.29 -10.29
N MET A 146 -5.21 2.32 -9.40
CA MET A 146 -5.04 0.91 -9.74
C MET A 146 -6.05 0.46 -10.79
N GLY A 147 -7.32 0.87 -10.63
CA GLY A 147 -8.38 0.58 -11.60
C GLY A 147 -8.12 1.20 -12.97
N ASP A 148 -7.64 2.45 -13.00
CA ASP A 148 -7.29 3.14 -14.25
C ASP A 148 -6.13 2.43 -14.98
N LEU A 149 -5.09 2.02 -14.25
CA LEU A 149 -3.96 1.26 -14.82
C LEU A 149 -4.38 -0.14 -15.31
N LEU A 150 -5.28 -0.80 -14.57
CA LEU A 150 -5.77 -2.12 -14.94
C LEU A 150 -6.48 -2.10 -16.29
N VAL A 151 -7.41 -1.15 -16.49
CA VAL A 151 -8.14 -1.01 -17.75
C VAL A 151 -7.19 -0.84 -18.94
N GLU A 152 -6.16 -0.04 -18.79
CA GLU A 152 -5.20 0.19 -19.88
C GLU A 152 -4.23 -0.98 -20.07
N ALA A 153 -3.82 -1.64 -18.97
CA ALA A 153 -2.99 -2.84 -19.05
C ALA A 153 -3.72 -3.98 -19.79
N GLU A 154 -4.99 -4.21 -19.47
CA GLU A 154 -5.82 -5.20 -20.17
C GLU A 154 -5.94 -4.89 -21.66
N ARG A 155 -6.19 -3.63 -22.04
CA ARG A 155 -6.24 -3.20 -23.44
C ARG A 155 -4.93 -3.43 -24.19
N ALA A 156 -3.82 -3.30 -23.49
CA ALA A 156 -2.48 -3.52 -24.04
C ALA A 156 -2.02 -4.99 -24.00
N GLY A 157 -2.83 -5.90 -23.45
CA GLY A 157 -2.46 -7.31 -23.25
C GLY A 157 -1.33 -7.50 -22.24
N MET A 158 -1.20 -6.58 -21.26
CA MET A 158 -0.24 -6.66 -20.17
C MET A 158 -0.90 -7.18 -18.90
N THR A 159 -0.12 -7.87 -18.06
CA THR A 159 -0.58 -8.27 -16.72
C THR A 159 -0.34 -7.14 -15.73
N LEU A 160 -1.33 -6.82 -14.89
CA LEU A 160 -1.18 -5.92 -13.76
C LEU A 160 -1.10 -6.73 -12.46
N GLY A 161 -0.06 -6.46 -11.66
CA GLY A 161 0.03 -6.90 -10.28
C GLY A 161 -0.28 -5.77 -9.31
N ALA A 162 -0.21 -6.06 -8.02
CA ALA A 162 -0.37 -5.07 -6.95
C ALA A 162 0.69 -5.32 -5.87
N SER A 163 1.40 -4.26 -5.47
CA SER A 163 2.34 -4.33 -4.35
C SER A 163 1.75 -3.68 -3.12
N SER A 164 1.72 -4.41 -2.01
CA SER A 164 1.28 -3.90 -0.72
C SER A 164 2.44 -3.91 0.26
N HIS A 165 2.73 -2.75 0.84
CA HIS A 165 3.73 -2.56 1.90
C HIS A 165 3.06 -2.39 3.27
N ARG A 166 1.75 -2.60 3.35
CA ARG A 166 0.94 -2.43 4.57
C ARG A 166 1.46 -3.20 5.77
N VAL A 167 2.12 -4.33 5.55
CA VAL A 167 2.64 -5.18 6.63
C VAL A 167 3.55 -4.44 7.60
N GLU A 168 4.24 -3.39 7.17
CA GLU A 168 5.15 -2.60 8.02
C GLU A 168 4.50 -1.31 8.55
N HIS A 169 3.32 -0.96 8.11
CA HIS A 169 2.63 0.27 8.52
C HIS A 169 2.42 0.37 10.04
N TRP A 170 2.27 -0.76 10.74
CA TRP A 170 1.99 -0.78 12.17
C TRP A 170 3.05 -0.07 13.02
N TRP A 171 4.30 0.04 12.56
CA TRP A 171 5.39 0.75 13.21
C TRP A 171 5.91 1.96 12.39
N PHE A 172 5.62 2.02 11.10
CA PHE A 172 6.28 2.94 10.15
C PHE A 172 6.18 4.42 10.55
N LEU A 173 5.09 4.83 11.17
CA LEU A 173 4.89 6.18 11.69
C LEU A 173 5.13 6.31 13.20
N GLY A 174 5.63 5.27 13.85
CA GLY A 174 5.76 5.18 15.30
C GLY A 174 6.64 6.26 15.93
N HIS A 175 7.70 6.68 15.28
CA HIS A 175 8.57 7.77 15.75
C HIS A 175 7.84 9.09 15.97
N GLY A 176 6.71 9.30 15.31
CA GLY A 176 5.89 10.49 15.54
C GLY A 176 5.32 10.60 16.96
N GLN A 177 5.29 9.52 17.74
CA GLN A 177 4.86 9.54 19.13
C GLN A 177 5.98 9.92 20.12
N GLU A 178 7.22 9.97 19.70
CA GLU A 178 8.37 10.26 20.55
C GLU A 178 8.49 11.75 20.90
N PHE A 179 7.71 12.60 20.22
CA PHE A 179 7.71 14.04 20.44
C PHE A 179 6.35 14.68 20.08
N ASP A 180 6.19 15.97 20.24
CA ASP A 180 4.96 16.69 19.87
C ASP A 180 4.83 16.77 18.33
N SER A 181 4.02 15.85 17.76
CA SER A 181 3.71 15.73 16.33
C SER A 181 2.20 15.62 16.13
N ASP A 182 1.75 15.42 14.88
CA ASP A 182 0.34 15.12 14.56
C ASP A 182 -0.06 13.66 14.89
N ILE A 183 0.93 12.79 15.20
CA ILE A 183 0.71 11.38 15.54
C ILE A 183 0.55 11.26 17.05
N LYS A 184 -0.71 11.29 17.52
CA LYS A 184 -1.04 11.36 18.95
C LYS A 184 -1.90 10.19 19.40
N GLN A 185 -1.67 9.72 20.63
CA GLN A 185 -2.54 8.76 21.31
C GLN A 185 -3.73 9.46 21.98
N PRO A 186 -4.89 8.78 22.17
CA PRO A 186 -5.18 7.42 21.68
C PRO A 186 -5.45 7.39 20.17
N MET A 187 -5.04 6.30 19.53
CA MET A 187 -5.37 6.03 18.13
C MET A 187 -6.40 4.92 18.01
N HIS A 188 -7.23 5.00 16.98
CA HIS A 188 -8.30 4.05 16.72
C HIS A 188 -8.15 3.46 15.31
N LEU A 189 -8.67 2.27 15.12
CA LEU A 189 -8.77 1.68 13.80
C LEU A 189 -9.51 2.63 12.85
N GLY A 190 -8.85 3.02 11.76
CA GLY A 190 -9.34 4.01 10.80
C GLY A 190 -8.62 5.36 10.86
N ASP A 191 -7.86 5.65 11.92
CA ASP A 191 -6.94 6.77 11.94
C ASP A 191 -5.78 6.51 10.96
N TYR A 192 -5.28 7.57 10.32
CA TYR A 192 -4.26 7.43 9.28
C TYR A 192 -3.02 6.66 9.75
N ALA A 193 -2.51 7.01 10.89
CA ALA A 193 -1.27 6.45 11.44
C ALA A 193 -1.48 5.22 12.34
N TRP A 194 -2.73 4.75 12.51
CA TRP A 194 -3.00 3.61 13.38
C TRP A 194 -2.25 2.34 12.93
N PRO A 195 -1.62 1.61 13.84
CA PRO A 195 -1.50 1.82 15.29
C PRO A 195 -0.25 2.61 15.72
N ALA A 196 0.65 2.97 14.81
CA ALA A 196 1.91 3.70 15.01
C ALA A 196 2.73 3.16 16.21
N MET A 197 2.90 1.85 16.29
CA MET A 197 3.66 1.20 17.37
C MET A 197 5.16 1.53 17.25
N PRO A 198 5.92 1.39 18.34
CA PRO A 198 7.37 1.56 18.29
C PRO A 198 8.03 0.64 17.26
N GLU A 199 9.00 1.17 16.52
CA GLU A 199 9.78 0.38 15.58
C GLU A 199 10.69 -0.63 16.33
N ARG A 200 10.87 -1.80 15.73
CA ARG A 200 11.78 -2.82 16.23
C ARG A 200 13.21 -2.59 15.77
N GLU A 201 14.20 -3.03 16.58
CA GLU A 201 15.61 -2.88 16.22
C GLU A 201 16.00 -3.60 14.93
N ASN A 202 15.44 -4.80 14.70
CA ASN A 202 15.82 -5.66 13.57
C ASN A 202 14.76 -5.77 12.47
N GLN A 203 13.61 -5.09 12.62
CA GLN A 203 12.47 -5.15 11.70
C GLN A 203 11.96 -6.58 11.39
N ASP A 204 12.31 -7.55 12.21
CA ASP A 204 11.84 -8.93 12.09
C ASP A 204 10.38 -9.02 12.54
N LEU A 205 9.51 -9.57 11.70
CA LEU A 205 8.08 -9.74 11.99
C LEU A 205 7.79 -10.59 13.23
N PHE A 206 8.74 -11.41 13.65
CA PHE A 206 8.62 -12.31 14.80
C PHE A 206 9.30 -11.79 16.08
N SER A 207 9.90 -10.59 16.04
CA SER A 207 10.49 -9.93 17.21
C SER A 207 9.47 -9.07 17.93
N GLU A 208 9.67 -8.87 19.24
CA GLU A 208 8.83 -7.94 20.02
C GLU A 208 9.20 -6.46 19.74
N PRO A 209 8.24 -5.54 19.73
CA PRO A 209 6.81 -5.78 19.84
C PRO A 209 6.22 -6.41 18.57
N MET A 210 5.24 -7.30 18.73
CA MET A 210 4.52 -7.93 17.61
C MET A 210 3.37 -7.04 17.14
N PRO A 211 3.00 -7.12 15.83
CA PRO A 211 1.75 -6.52 15.37
C PRO A 211 0.56 -7.11 16.12
N THR A 212 -0.47 -6.31 16.42
CA THR A 212 -1.69 -6.80 17.05
C THR A 212 -2.53 -7.65 16.10
N ASP A 213 -3.34 -8.56 16.65
CA ASP A 213 -4.27 -9.37 15.85
C ASP A 213 -5.26 -8.48 15.06
N GLU A 214 -5.64 -7.33 15.63
CA GLU A 214 -6.49 -6.36 14.96
C GLU A 214 -5.81 -5.76 13.71
N PHE A 215 -4.53 -5.44 13.80
CA PHE A 215 -3.75 -4.96 12.65
C PHE A 215 -3.57 -6.05 11.60
N LEU A 216 -3.22 -7.27 12.01
CA LEU A 216 -3.07 -8.41 11.10
C LEU A 216 -4.38 -8.72 10.37
N THR A 217 -5.51 -8.63 11.07
CA THR A 217 -6.85 -8.78 10.48
C THR A 217 -7.14 -7.65 9.46
N ASP A 218 -6.79 -6.39 9.77
CA ASP A 218 -6.94 -5.29 8.83
C ASP A 218 -6.08 -5.47 7.57
N TRP A 219 -4.84 -5.91 7.74
CA TRP A 219 -3.95 -6.23 6.62
C TRP A 219 -4.51 -7.37 5.76
N LEU A 220 -4.95 -8.48 6.37
CA LEU A 220 -5.57 -9.60 5.67
C LEU A 220 -6.79 -9.15 4.85
N LEU A 221 -7.66 -8.33 5.45
CA LEU A 221 -8.84 -7.80 4.76
C LEU A 221 -8.44 -6.96 3.54
N ARG A 222 -7.46 -6.08 3.66
CA ARG A 222 -6.99 -5.23 2.55
C ARG A 222 -6.41 -6.05 1.40
N LEU A 223 -5.53 -7.01 1.70
CA LEU A 223 -4.99 -7.92 0.69
C LEU A 223 -6.07 -8.74 0.00
N SER A 224 -7.01 -9.27 0.78
CA SER A 224 -8.03 -10.16 0.25
C SER A 224 -9.07 -9.43 -0.59
N LEU A 225 -9.45 -8.20 -0.23
CA LEU A 225 -10.42 -7.43 -1.02
C LEU A 225 -9.89 -7.05 -2.41
N ILE A 226 -8.61 -6.76 -2.55
CA ILE A 226 -8.00 -6.53 -3.86
C ILE A 226 -8.13 -7.79 -4.74
N HIS A 227 -7.99 -9.00 -4.15
CA HIS A 227 -7.93 -10.24 -4.89
C HIS A 227 -9.28 -10.99 -4.99
N ILE A 228 -10.15 -10.89 -3.99
CA ILE A 228 -11.38 -11.69 -3.88
C ILE A 228 -12.62 -10.90 -4.31
N SER A 229 -12.79 -9.70 -3.79
CA SER A 229 -14.04 -8.94 -3.98
C SER A 229 -14.02 -8.06 -5.21
N GLU A 230 -12.84 -7.81 -5.79
CA GLU A 230 -12.66 -7.07 -7.02
C GLU A 230 -11.86 -7.86 -8.09
N PRO A 231 -12.04 -9.19 -8.24
CA PRO A 231 -11.24 -10.02 -9.14
C PRO A 231 -11.43 -9.66 -10.62
N THR A 232 -12.48 -8.89 -10.94
CA THR A 232 -12.74 -8.37 -12.28
C THR A 232 -11.92 -7.14 -12.59
N ARG A 233 -11.28 -6.53 -11.58
CA ARG A 233 -10.48 -5.31 -11.75
C ARG A 233 -8.97 -5.57 -11.73
N LEU A 234 -8.52 -6.50 -10.92
CA LEU A 234 -7.12 -6.92 -10.91
C LEU A 234 -7.06 -8.35 -11.44
N GLY A 235 -6.80 -8.50 -12.72
CA GLY A 235 -6.68 -9.81 -13.37
C GLY A 235 -5.85 -10.75 -12.49
N MET A 236 -6.44 -11.89 -12.13
CA MET A 236 -5.95 -12.84 -11.15
C MET A 236 -4.46 -13.12 -11.30
N ILE A 237 -3.67 -12.66 -10.36
CA ILE A 237 -2.40 -13.26 -10.02
C ILE A 237 -2.73 -14.27 -8.92
N SER A 238 -3.22 -15.41 -9.31
CA SER A 238 -3.33 -16.61 -8.47
C SER A 238 -2.17 -17.53 -8.75
#